data_053fd58d08a22a695df4ee8331e8b1a9
#
_entry.id   053fd58d08a22a695df4ee8331e8b1a9
#
_cell.length_a   1.000
_cell.length_b   1.000
_cell.length_c   1.000
_cell.angle_alpha   90.00
_cell.angle_beta   90.00
_cell.angle_gamma   90.00
#
_symmetry.space_group_name_H-M   'P 1'
#
loop_
_entity.id
_entity.type
_entity.pdbx_description
1 polymer ?
#
loop_
_entity_poly.entity_id
_entity_poly.type
_entity_poly.pdbx_seq_one_letter_code
_entity_poly.pdbx_strand_id
1 'polypeptide(L)'
;MRSTEPTKHIFVTGGVASSLGKGLTASSLGALLKARGLRVTMQKLDPYLNVDPGTMNPFQHGEVFVTNDGAETDLDIGHYERFLDVDLDGSANVTTGQVYSQVIAKERRGEYLGDTVQVIPHITNEIKHRIRRMATDDVDVVITEVGGTVG
;
A
#
# COMPACT_ATOMS: atom_id res chain seq x y z
N MET A 1 17.98 18.35 -10.27
CA MET A 1 17.14 18.53 -11.47
C MET A 1 15.86 17.71 -11.21
N ARG A 2 14.70 18.36 -11.13
CA ARG A 2 13.43 17.63 -11.00
C ARG A 2 13.21 16.89 -12.31
N SER A 3 13.01 15.59 -12.26
CA SER A 3 12.58 14.84 -13.42
C SER A 3 11.24 15.41 -13.89
N THR A 4 11.15 15.78 -15.16
CA THR A 4 9.90 16.23 -15.79
C THR A 4 9.01 15.04 -16.17
N GLU A 5 9.48 13.83 -15.94
CA GLU A 5 8.72 12.63 -16.24
C GLU A 5 7.73 12.30 -15.10
N PRO A 6 6.55 11.79 -15.45
CA PRO A 6 5.58 11.36 -14.45
C PRO A 6 6.12 10.18 -13.63
N THR A 7 5.72 10.10 -12.36
CA THR A 7 6.03 8.98 -11.50
C THR A 7 5.54 7.67 -12.10
N LYS A 8 6.40 6.66 -12.11
CA LYS A 8 6.08 5.33 -12.63
C LYS A 8 5.59 4.42 -11.51
N HIS A 9 4.60 3.60 -11.81
CA HIS A 9 4.05 2.61 -10.90
C HIS A 9 4.44 1.20 -11.35
N ILE A 10 4.99 0.42 -10.42
CA ILE A 10 5.31 -0.99 -10.63
C ILE A 10 4.47 -1.81 -9.65
N PHE A 11 3.72 -2.79 -10.16
CA PHE A 11 2.91 -3.67 -9.34
C PHE A 11 3.57 -5.04 -9.26
N VAL A 12 3.77 -5.53 -8.04
CA VAL A 12 4.30 -6.86 -7.78
C VAL A 12 3.16 -7.74 -7.28
N THR A 13 2.79 -8.70 -8.10
CA THR A 13 1.75 -9.69 -7.79
C THR A 13 2.36 -11.09 -7.81
N GLY A 14 1.73 -12.04 -7.17
CA GLY A 14 2.24 -13.41 -7.18
C GLY A 14 1.19 -14.43 -6.79
N GLY A 15 1.50 -15.69 -7.07
CA GLY A 15 0.63 -16.83 -6.84
C GLY A 15 0.71 -17.37 -5.41
N VAL A 16 0.64 -18.69 -5.30
CA VAL A 16 0.30 -19.46 -4.10
C VAL A 16 1.27 -19.34 -2.91
N ALA A 17 2.54 -18.96 -3.12
CA ALA A 17 3.52 -18.83 -2.03
C ALA A 17 3.65 -17.37 -1.57
N SER A 18 2.76 -16.93 -0.70
CA SER A 18 2.71 -15.53 -0.24
C SER A 18 3.92 -15.13 0.60
N SER A 19 4.58 -16.05 1.28
CA SER A 19 5.61 -15.73 2.27
C SER A 19 7.05 -15.69 1.73
N LEU A 20 7.29 -16.09 0.49
CA LEU A 20 8.66 -16.36 0.03
C LEU A 20 9.14 -15.55 -1.17
N GLY A 21 8.35 -14.66 -1.74
CA GLY A 21 8.79 -14.07 -3.00
C GLY A 21 8.41 -12.62 -3.26
N LYS A 22 7.17 -12.24 -3.06
CA LYS A 22 6.69 -10.91 -3.47
C LYS A 22 7.37 -9.77 -2.72
N GLY A 23 7.38 -9.82 -1.39
CA GLY A 23 7.95 -8.77 -0.55
C GLY A 23 9.46 -8.64 -0.75
N LEU A 24 10.16 -9.75 -0.81
CA LEU A 24 11.60 -9.77 -1.06
C LEU A 24 11.94 -9.26 -2.46
N THR A 25 11.19 -9.72 -3.47
CA THR A 25 11.36 -9.26 -4.85
C THR A 25 11.08 -7.77 -4.98
N ALA A 26 9.98 -7.28 -4.41
CA ALA A 26 9.62 -5.87 -4.44
C ALA A 26 10.67 -5.00 -3.74
N SER A 27 11.09 -5.39 -2.55
CA SER A 27 12.10 -4.66 -1.77
C SER A 27 13.46 -4.65 -2.47
N SER A 28 13.87 -5.78 -3.03
CA SER A 28 15.13 -5.89 -3.76
C SER A 28 15.13 -5.04 -5.02
N LEU A 29 14.01 -5.03 -5.76
CA LEU A 29 13.84 -4.16 -6.92
C LEU A 29 13.93 -2.70 -6.51
N GLY A 30 13.26 -2.31 -5.43
CA GLY A 30 13.31 -0.96 -4.88
C GLY A 30 14.73 -0.52 -4.52
N ALA A 31 15.48 -1.40 -3.85
CA ALA A 31 16.87 -1.14 -3.49
C ALA A 31 17.76 -0.98 -4.73
N LEU A 32 17.57 -1.79 -5.76
CA LEU A 32 18.31 -1.69 -7.02
C LEU A 32 18.00 -0.39 -7.77
N LEU A 33 16.74 0.01 -7.84
CA LEU A 33 16.33 1.26 -8.48
C LEU A 33 16.88 2.47 -7.72
N LYS A 34 16.84 2.42 -6.39
CA LYS A 34 17.43 3.47 -5.55
C LYS A 34 18.94 3.57 -5.76
N ALA A 35 19.64 2.45 -5.85
CA ALA A 35 21.09 2.42 -6.13
C ALA A 35 21.43 3.03 -7.49
N ARG A 36 20.48 3.09 -8.43
CA ARG A 36 20.62 3.77 -9.73
C ARG A 36 20.26 5.26 -9.70
N GLY A 37 19.99 5.80 -8.51
CA GLY A 37 19.70 7.21 -8.32
C GLY A 37 18.23 7.59 -8.43
N LEU A 38 17.31 6.63 -8.52
CA LEU A 38 15.87 6.90 -8.53
C LEU A 38 15.34 7.07 -7.10
N ARG A 39 14.35 7.95 -6.95
CA ARG A 39 13.64 8.12 -5.67
C ARG A 39 12.47 7.15 -5.65
N VAL A 40 12.54 6.18 -4.75
CA VAL A 40 11.61 5.05 -4.70
C VAL A 40 10.81 5.08 -3.41
N THR A 41 9.51 4.83 -3.49
CA THR A 41 8.66 4.51 -2.34
C THR A 41 7.93 3.20 -2.58
N MET A 42 7.41 2.62 -1.51
CA MET A 42 6.71 1.34 -1.57
C MET A 42 5.37 1.40 -0.86
N GLN A 43 4.43 0.59 -1.34
CA GLN A 43 3.12 0.42 -0.75
C GLN A 43 2.72 -1.05 -0.77
N LYS A 44 1.97 -1.48 0.24
CA LYS A 44 1.36 -2.80 0.29
C LYS A 44 -0.16 -2.68 0.33
N LEU A 45 -0.83 -3.45 -0.52
CA LEU A 45 -2.27 -3.64 -0.50
C LEU A 45 -2.57 -4.99 0.14
N ASP A 46 -3.27 -4.98 1.26
CA ASP A 46 -3.70 -6.21 1.95
C ASP A 46 -5.19 -6.45 1.73
N PRO A 47 -5.59 -7.69 1.38
CA PRO A 47 -6.97 -7.98 1.00
C PRO A 47 -7.94 -8.16 2.19
N TYR A 48 -7.45 -8.26 3.42
CA TYR A 48 -8.30 -8.50 4.57
C TYR A 48 -9.18 -7.29 4.93
N LEU A 49 -10.28 -7.56 5.66
CA LEU A 49 -11.24 -6.54 6.08
C LEU A 49 -10.86 -5.81 7.39
N ASN A 50 -9.84 -6.25 8.08
CA ASN A 50 -9.32 -5.52 9.22
C ASN A 50 -8.83 -4.14 8.77
N VAL A 51 -9.18 -3.10 9.50
CA VAL A 51 -8.76 -1.72 9.18
C VAL A 51 -7.24 -1.61 9.29
N ASP A 52 -6.68 -2.26 10.29
CA ASP A 52 -5.24 -2.42 10.50
C ASP A 52 -4.95 -3.78 11.15
N PRO A 53 -3.69 -4.21 11.23
CA PRO A 53 -3.34 -5.50 11.84
C PRO A 53 -3.35 -5.51 13.36
N GLY A 54 -3.59 -4.39 14.03
CA GLY A 54 -3.48 -4.25 15.49
C GLY A 54 -4.40 -5.17 16.27
N THR A 55 -5.53 -5.59 15.71
CA THR A 55 -6.49 -6.52 16.32
C THR A 55 -6.35 -7.95 15.81
N MET A 56 -5.42 -8.21 14.91
CA MET A 56 -5.22 -9.52 14.32
C MET A 56 -4.40 -10.42 15.24
N ASN A 57 -4.64 -11.74 15.12
CA ASN A 57 -3.89 -12.72 15.88
C ASN A 57 -2.43 -12.78 15.44
N PRO A 58 -1.45 -12.48 16.32
CA PRO A 58 -0.04 -12.47 15.94
C PRO A 58 0.49 -13.83 15.44
N PHE A 59 -0.11 -14.93 15.90
CA PHE A 59 0.29 -16.27 15.46
C PHE A 59 -0.07 -16.56 14.00
N GLN A 60 -1.07 -15.84 13.45
CA GLN A 60 -1.50 -16.00 12.07
C GLN A 60 -0.87 -14.97 11.13
N HIS A 61 -0.60 -13.76 11.62
CA HIS A 61 -0.23 -12.61 10.78
C HIS A 61 1.10 -11.97 11.17
N GLY A 62 1.76 -12.47 12.21
CA GLY A 62 2.99 -11.90 12.72
C GLY A 62 2.76 -10.64 13.55
N GLU A 63 3.82 -9.89 13.75
CA GLU A 63 3.80 -8.68 14.57
C GLU A 63 3.36 -7.46 13.75
N VAL A 64 2.86 -6.47 14.46
CA VAL A 64 2.51 -5.16 13.90
C VAL A 64 3.76 -4.30 13.81
N PHE A 65 3.91 -3.58 12.71
CA PHE A 65 4.91 -2.53 12.58
C PHE A 65 4.24 -1.16 12.75
N VAL A 66 4.84 -0.30 13.57
CA VAL A 66 4.33 1.06 13.81
C VAL A 66 5.21 2.05 13.07
N THR A 67 4.62 2.81 12.17
CA THR A 67 5.31 3.87 11.43
C THR A 67 5.56 5.11 12.29
N ASN A 68 6.41 6.02 11.83
CA ASN A 68 6.75 7.23 12.58
C ASN A 68 5.55 8.14 12.87
N ASP A 69 4.51 8.08 12.04
CA ASP A 69 3.25 8.81 12.26
C ASP A 69 2.28 8.06 13.20
N GLY A 70 2.70 6.94 13.78
CA GLY A 70 1.93 6.18 14.75
C GLY A 70 0.93 5.19 14.15
N ALA A 71 0.94 4.97 12.84
CA ALA A 71 0.04 4.02 12.21
C ALA A 71 0.49 2.58 12.47
N GLU A 72 -0.46 1.72 12.82
CA GLU A 72 -0.25 0.28 12.92
C GLU A 72 -0.37 -0.33 11.53
N THR A 73 0.68 -1.02 11.08
CA THR A 73 0.77 -1.55 9.72
C THR A 73 1.25 -3.00 9.71
N ASP A 74 1.13 -3.63 8.54
CA ASP A 74 1.72 -4.93 8.31
C ASP A 74 3.25 -4.89 8.48
N LEU A 75 3.81 -5.98 8.97
CA LEU A 75 5.25 -6.10 9.25
C LEU A 75 6.13 -5.84 8.01
N ASP A 76 5.61 -6.12 6.82
CA ASP A 76 6.35 -5.89 5.58
C ASP A 76 6.72 -4.42 5.36
N ILE A 77 5.95 -3.50 5.92
CA ILE A 77 6.29 -2.07 5.87
C ILE A 77 7.63 -1.79 6.54
N GLY A 78 7.90 -2.44 7.66
CA GLY A 78 9.20 -2.37 8.34
C GLY A 78 10.33 -2.97 7.51
N HIS A 79 10.06 -4.03 6.77
CA HIS A 79 11.03 -4.61 5.85
C HIS A 79 11.34 -3.65 4.70
N TYR A 80 10.33 -2.98 4.13
CA TYR A 80 10.53 -1.98 3.09
C TYR A 80 11.41 -0.83 3.58
N GLU A 81 11.14 -0.31 4.77
CA GLU A 81 11.97 0.77 5.36
C GLU A 81 13.44 0.37 5.45
N ARG A 82 13.70 -0.87 5.89
CA ARG A 82 15.08 -1.37 6.03
C ARG A 82 15.77 -1.55 4.69
N PHE A 83 15.09 -2.13 3.70
CA PHE A 83 15.66 -2.36 2.37
C PHE A 83 15.91 -1.07 1.60
N LEU A 84 15.01 -0.10 1.73
CA LEU A 84 15.10 1.15 1.00
C LEU A 84 15.81 2.26 1.77
N ASP A 85 16.04 2.07 3.07
CA ASP A 85 16.56 3.11 3.95
C ASP A 85 15.75 4.41 3.84
N VAL A 86 14.45 4.28 4.00
CA VAL A 86 13.47 5.38 3.95
C VAL A 86 12.49 5.23 5.10
N ASP A 87 11.89 6.34 5.51
CA ASP A 87 10.75 6.33 6.42
C ASP A 87 9.46 6.30 5.61
N LEU A 88 8.57 5.38 5.95
CA LEU A 88 7.23 5.27 5.39
C LEU A 88 6.21 5.73 6.44
N ASP A 89 5.03 6.09 6.00
CA ASP A 89 3.91 6.43 6.86
C ASP A 89 2.73 5.45 6.68
N GLY A 90 1.62 5.71 7.36
CA GLY A 90 0.45 4.85 7.30
C GLY A 90 -0.15 4.69 5.90
N SER A 91 0.10 5.62 4.98
CA SER A 91 -0.35 5.51 3.59
C SER A 91 0.32 4.37 2.81
N ALA A 92 1.44 3.86 3.30
CA ALA A 92 2.15 2.74 2.69
C ALA A 92 1.43 1.40 2.86
N ASN A 93 0.51 1.28 3.80
CA ASN A 93 -0.28 0.06 3.99
C ASN A 93 -1.77 0.35 3.79
N VAL A 94 -2.36 -0.27 2.79
CA VAL A 94 -3.79 -0.15 2.46
C VAL A 94 -4.46 -1.50 2.65
N THR A 95 -5.50 -1.53 3.49
CA THR A 95 -6.33 -2.73 3.67
C THR A 95 -7.68 -2.54 3.00
N THR A 96 -8.32 -3.64 2.64
CA THR A 96 -9.71 -3.61 2.15
C THR A 96 -10.63 -2.93 3.17
N GLY A 97 -10.43 -3.21 4.46
CA GLY A 97 -11.23 -2.59 5.53
C GLY A 97 -11.11 -1.08 5.57
N GLN A 98 -9.91 -0.53 5.38
CA GLN A 98 -9.72 0.92 5.29
C GLN A 98 -10.49 1.53 4.11
N VAL A 99 -10.43 0.88 2.96
CA VAL A 99 -11.10 1.36 1.74
C VAL A 99 -12.61 1.37 1.92
N TYR A 100 -13.19 0.28 2.39
CA TYR A 100 -14.63 0.19 2.65
C TYR A 100 -15.08 1.18 3.72
N SER A 101 -14.34 1.30 4.82
CA SER A 101 -14.65 2.26 5.89
C SER A 101 -14.69 3.69 5.38
N GLN A 102 -13.75 4.07 4.54
CA GLN A 102 -13.70 5.41 3.96
C GLN A 102 -14.87 5.68 3.02
N VAL A 103 -15.19 4.74 2.15
CA VAL A 103 -16.32 4.88 1.22
C VAL A 103 -17.64 4.94 1.99
N ILE A 104 -17.84 4.08 2.98
CA ILE A 104 -19.04 4.10 3.82
C ILE A 104 -19.14 5.43 4.59
N ALA A 105 -18.04 5.91 5.15
CA ALA A 105 -18.02 7.20 5.85
C ALA A 105 -18.41 8.36 4.93
N LYS A 106 -17.91 8.39 3.72
CA LYS A 106 -18.27 9.39 2.71
C LYS A 106 -19.76 9.31 2.34
N GLU A 107 -20.28 8.10 2.15
CA GLU A 107 -21.70 7.89 1.90
C GLU A 107 -22.55 8.46 3.04
N ARG A 108 -22.19 8.15 4.29
CA ARG A 108 -22.93 8.64 5.47
C ARG A 108 -22.90 10.17 5.63
N ARG A 109 -21.88 10.83 5.11
CA ARG A 109 -21.80 12.29 5.08
C ARG A 109 -22.47 12.92 3.85
N GLY A 110 -23.04 12.12 2.94
CA GLY A 110 -23.71 12.63 1.72
C GLY A 110 -22.76 13.09 0.62
N GLU A 111 -21.50 12.68 0.65
CA GLU A 111 -20.51 13.14 -0.34
C GLU A 111 -20.73 12.59 -1.74
N TYR A 112 -21.56 11.57 -1.89
CA TYR A 112 -21.94 11.01 -3.20
C TYR A 112 -23.27 11.55 -3.73
N LEU A 113 -23.84 12.56 -3.08
CA LEU A 113 -25.02 13.31 -3.55
C LEU A 113 -26.24 12.43 -3.85
N GLY A 114 -26.43 11.34 -3.13
CA GLY A 114 -27.54 10.43 -3.30
C GLY A 114 -27.34 9.35 -4.37
N ASP A 115 -26.17 9.28 -4.98
CA ASP A 115 -25.86 8.18 -5.90
C ASP A 115 -25.88 6.82 -5.20
N THR A 116 -26.22 5.78 -5.96
CA THR A 116 -26.05 4.40 -5.48
C THR A 116 -24.57 4.07 -5.43
N VAL A 117 -24.04 3.91 -4.21
CA VAL A 117 -22.62 3.62 -4.00
C VAL A 117 -22.35 2.12 -4.15
N GLN A 118 -21.42 1.75 -5.02
CA GLN A 118 -21.15 0.37 -5.41
C GLN A 118 -19.66 0.07 -5.40
N VAL A 119 -19.30 -1.21 -5.46
CA VAL A 119 -17.88 -1.63 -5.55
C VAL A 119 -17.24 -1.00 -6.78
N ILE A 120 -17.88 -1.08 -7.93
CA ILE A 120 -17.48 -0.37 -9.14
C ILE A 120 -18.50 0.76 -9.38
N PRO A 121 -18.11 2.03 -9.39
CA PRO A 121 -16.74 2.56 -9.37
C PRO A 121 -16.20 3.06 -8.01
N HIS A 122 -17.00 3.03 -6.93
CA HIS A 122 -16.66 3.78 -5.72
C HIS A 122 -15.51 3.16 -4.92
N ILE A 123 -15.55 1.84 -4.70
CA ILE A 123 -14.46 1.12 -4.03
C ILE A 123 -13.20 1.09 -4.90
N THR A 124 -13.35 0.79 -6.18
CA THR A 124 -12.22 0.76 -7.11
C THR A 124 -11.55 2.13 -7.26
N ASN A 125 -12.32 3.20 -7.28
CA ASN A 125 -11.77 4.56 -7.34
C ASN A 125 -11.03 4.93 -6.05
N GLU A 126 -11.50 4.51 -4.89
CA GLU A 126 -10.80 4.74 -3.62
C GLU A 126 -9.46 4.00 -3.58
N ILE A 127 -9.41 2.77 -4.06
CA ILE A 127 -8.16 2.01 -4.19
C ILE A 127 -7.18 2.76 -5.10
N LYS A 128 -7.63 3.17 -6.27
CA LYS A 128 -6.81 3.94 -7.22
C LYS A 128 -6.31 5.25 -6.61
N HIS A 129 -7.15 5.95 -5.87
CA HIS A 129 -6.76 7.17 -5.17
C HIS A 129 -5.63 6.91 -4.18
N ARG A 130 -5.74 5.85 -3.38
CA ARG A 130 -4.70 5.49 -2.40
C ARG A 130 -3.39 5.07 -3.03
N ILE A 131 -3.43 4.43 -4.20
CA ILE A 131 -2.23 4.10 -4.97
C ILE A 131 -1.60 5.38 -5.54
N ARG A 132 -2.40 6.23 -6.16
CA ARG A 132 -1.91 7.45 -6.83
C ARG A 132 -1.32 8.47 -5.86
N ARG A 133 -1.86 8.58 -4.64
CA ARG A 133 -1.34 9.52 -3.66
C ARG A 133 0.10 9.23 -3.21
N MET A 134 0.61 8.03 -3.45
CA MET A 134 2.01 7.70 -3.19
C MET A 134 2.97 8.39 -4.16
N ALA A 135 2.47 8.82 -5.32
CA ALA A 135 3.24 9.48 -6.37
C ALA A 135 3.36 10.98 -6.11
N THR A 136 4.10 11.34 -5.06
CA THR A 136 4.39 12.74 -4.74
C THR A 136 5.49 13.29 -5.67
N ASP A 137 5.70 14.62 -5.69
CA ASP A 137 6.66 15.28 -6.59
C ASP A 137 8.12 14.86 -6.37
N ASP A 138 8.42 14.26 -5.21
CA ASP A 138 9.75 13.80 -4.83
C ASP A 138 9.94 12.29 -5.04
N VAL A 139 9.01 11.62 -5.72
CA VAL A 139 9.04 10.17 -5.99
C VAL A 139 9.09 9.92 -7.49
N ASP A 140 10.07 9.14 -7.92
CA ASP A 140 10.22 8.72 -9.32
C ASP A 140 9.49 7.40 -9.61
N VAL A 141 9.49 6.49 -8.64
CA VAL A 141 8.90 5.14 -8.77
C VAL A 141 8.15 4.77 -7.49
N VAL A 142 6.92 4.31 -7.66
CA VAL A 142 6.12 3.66 -6.61
C VAL A 142 6.06 2.17 -6.91
N ILE A 143 6.52 1.35 -5.97
CA ILE A 143 6.36 -0.11 -6.06
C ILE A 143 5.23 -0.51 -5.14
N THR A 144 4.20 -1.12 -5.70
CA THR A 144 3.04 -1.61 -4.96
C THR A 144 3.03 -3.13 -4.94
N GLU A 145 3.19 -3.71 -3.76
CA GLU A 145 3.01 -5.15 -3.54
C GLU A 145 1.52 -5.43 -3.31
N VAL A 146 0.96 -6.31 -4.11
CA VAL A 146 -0.41 -6.78 -3.93
C VAL A 146 -0.39 -8.03 -3.05
N GLY A 147 -0.88 -7.90 -1.82
CA GLY A 147 -0.95 -8.98 -0.86
C GLY A 147 -1.97 -10.05 -1.22
N GLY A 148 -1.87 -11.22 -0.55
CA GLY A 148 -2.72 -12.36 -0.81
C GLY A 148 -2.26 -13.19 -2.01
N THR A 149 -3.00 -14.24 -2.28
CA THR A 149 -2.75 -15.15 -3.41
C THR A 149 -3.71 -14.85 -4.56
N VAL A 150 -3.24 -15.02 -5.79
CA VAL A 150 -4.07 -14.94 -6.99
C VAL A 150 -4.54 -16.35 -7.33
N GLY A 151 -5.86 -16.53 -7.32
CA GLY A 151 -6.47 -17.82 -7.65
C GLY A 151 -7.42 -18.35 -6.60
#